data_89e7c6f7c4ee36c49a1a9ae58e6e253d
#
_entry.id   89e7c6f7c4ee36c49a1a9ae58e6e253d
#
_cell.length_a   1.000
_cell.length_b   1.000
_cell.length_c   1.000
_cell.angle_alpha   90.00
_cell.angle_beta   90.00
_cell.angle_gamma   90.00
#
_symmetry.space_group_name_H-M   'P 1'
#
loop_
_entity.id
_entity.type
_entity.pdbx_description
1 polymer ?
#
loop_
_entity_poly.entity_id
_entity_poly.type
_entity_poly.pdbx_seq_one_letter_code
_entity_poly.pdbx_strand_id
1 'polypeptide(L)'
;MGLFSNNKKPCPICGNATPRLLPTKVEGVPICKECDKKIDLPNGVLDSMTLDDFRRYIDFYNKNQVLRERFHPEYRFGFGAFNTQLVLDVTNGLFRLKDDESTIVFEKSALKSFRITEDKEPLFTGTAAGLVCAESKNPERVRLLAPRIEQFKLQRSDYERIMQAERVQYLDRTNEEWRERERELEFHKPEFRESSPFRQFVVELELDHPYWKAYRNELDAPEFDDDYPSVDSFLHKYDEKVNELHTLARNLMQFIAPGAPETGAASAAQTVAPAQAGGAPSTVEELKQYKACLLYTSPSPRDM
;
A
#
# COMPACT_ATOMS: atom_id res chain seq x y z
N MET A 1 51.57 24.42 -15.88
CA MET A 1 51.13 23.04 -16.18
C MET A 1 49.69 22.92 -15.71
N GLY A 2 48.73 22.84 -16.66
CA GLY A 2 47.32 22.91 -16.35
C GLY A 2 46.86 21.63 -15.68
N LEU A 3 46.38 21.75 -14.42
CA LEU A 3 45.80 20.69 -13.59
C LEU A 3 44.42 20.18 -14.09
N PHE A 4 43.97 20.64 -15.24
CA PHE A 4 42.68 20.23 -15.83
C PHE A 4 42.88 19.67 -17.25
N SER A 5 43.53 18.52 -17.31
CA SER A 5 43.51 17.72 -18.53
C SER A 5 42.06 17.43 -18.92
N ASN A 6 41.67 17.85 -20.14
CA ASN A 6 40.27 17.82 -20.61
C ASN A 6 39.84 16.41 -21.08
N ASN A 7 40.53 15.36 -20.66
CA ASN A 7 40.25 13.98 -21.06
C ASN A 7 39.02 13.39 -20.32
N LYS A 8 37.84 13.76 -20.80
CA LYS A 8 36.62 12.99 -20.50
C LYS A 8 36.80 11.60 -21.13
N LYS A 9 36.80 10.55 -20.31
CA LYS A 9 36.83 9.18 -20.84
C LYS A 9 35.56 8.93 -21.64
N PRO A 10 35.65 8.31 -22.83
CA PRO A 10 34.46 7.93 -23.57
C PRO A 10 33.72 6.78 -22.85
N CYS A 11 32.41 6.79 -22.90
CA CYS A 11 31.59 5.68 -22.40
C CYS A 11 31.87 4.41 -23.20
N PRO A 12 32.16 3.27 -22.55
CA PRO A 12 32.48 2.02 -23.24
C PRO A 12 31.27 1.42 -24.01
N ILE A 13 30.06 1.96 -23.74
CA ILE A 13 28.82 1.47 -24.37
C ILE A 13 28.47 2.28 -25.62
N CYS A 14 28.43 3.61 -25.52
CA CYS A 14 27.96 4.47 -26.61
C CYS A 14 28.95 5.53 -27.11
N GLY A 15 30.16 5.61 -26.53
CA GLY A 15 31.19 6.58 -26.89
C GLY A 15 30.99 7.99 -26.35
N ASN A 16 29.84 8.33 -25.76
CA ASN A 16 29.58 9.65 -25.19
C ASN A 16 30.51 9.97 -24.02
N ALA A 17 30.74 11.26 -23.75
CA ALA A 17 31.59 11.68 -22.65
C ALA A 17 30.99 11.30 -21.27
N THR A 18 31.82 10.71 -20.40
CA THR A 18 31.42 10.33 -19.04
C THR A 18 31.46 11.53 -18.07
N PRO A 19 30.62 11.56 -17.01
CA PRO A 19 30.68 12.58 -15.97
C PRO A 19 32.02 12.54 -15.23
N ARG A 20 32.48 13.70 -14.74
CA ARG A 20 33.71 13.80 -13.93
C ARG A 20 33.47 13.50 -12.45
N LEU A 21 32.28 13.84 -11.95
CA LEU A 21 31.92 13.68 -10.55
C LEU A 21 30.91 12.55 -10.41
N LEU A 22 31.21 11.61 -9.53
CA LEU A 22 30.33 10.49 -9.14
C LEU A 22 29.67 9.76 -10.32
N PRO A 23 30.42 9.33 -11.36
CA PRO A 23 29.83 8.54 -12.44
C PRO A 23 29.40 7.18 -11.92
N THR A 24 28.29 6.67 -12.40
CA THR A 24 27.95 5.25 -12.28
C THR A 24 28.99 4.44 -13.01
N LYS A 25 29.38 3.31 -12.41
CA LYS A 25 30.41 2.42 -12.94
C LYS A 25 29.85 1.04 -13.16
N VAL A 26 30.29 0.41 -14.25
CA VAL A 26 30.07 -1.01 -14.52
C VAL A 26 31.44 -1.65 -14.65
N GLU A 27 31.70 -2.73 -13.92
CA GLU A 27 33.03 -3.38 -13.86
C GLU A 27 34.18 -2.37 -13.59
N GLY A 28 33.90 -1.38 -12.73
CA GLY A 28 34.86 -0.32 -12.39
C GLY A 28 35.05 0.78 -13.45
N VAL A 29 34.43 0.67 -14.64
CA VAL A 29 34.54 1.62 -15.74
C VAL A 29 33.35 2.58 -15.73
N PRO A 30 33.58 3.93 -15.79
CA PRO A 30 32.51 4.91 -15.77
C PRO A 30 31.67 4.87 -17.05
N ILE A 31 30.34 5.02 -16.91
CA ILE A 31 29.39 5.17 -18.01
C ILE A 31 28.86 6.60 -18.11
N CYS A 32 28.29 6.96 -19.26
CA CYS A 32 27.73 8.30 -19.47
C CYS A 32 26.30 8.41 -18.88
N LYS A 33 25.82 9.65 -18.71
CA LYS A 33 24.48 9.92 -18.18
C LYS A 33 23.35 9.32 -19.00
N GLU A 34 23.51 9.21 -20.32
CA GLU A 34 22.46 8.64 -21.16
C GLU A 34 22.35 7.11 -21.03
N CYS A 35 23.46 6.42 -20.76
CA CYS A 35 23.41 5.00 -20.41
C CYS A 35 22.93 4.79 -18.97
N ASP A 36 23.30 5.69 -18.05
CA ASP A 36 22.89 5.67 -16.67
C ASP A 36 21.36 5.80 -16.50
N LYS A 37 20.72 6.72 -17.22
CA LYS A 37 19.26 6.89 -17.22
C LYS A 37 18.47 5.67 -17.68
N LYS A 38 19.12 4.75 -18.38
CA LYS A 38 18.49 3.51 -18.85
C LYS A 38 18.55 2.36 -17.84
N ILE A 39 19.19 2.59 -16.68
CA ILE A 39 19.31 1.57 -15.65
C ILE A 39 18.00 1.44 -14.89
N ASP A 40 17.30 0.34 -15.14
CA ASP A 40 16.14 -0.10 -14.39
C ASP A 40 16.34 -1.58 -14.02
N LEU A 41 17.17 -1.78 -13.02
CA LEU A 41 17.61 -3.08 -12.52
C LEU A 41 17.33 -3.22 -11.04
N PRO A 42 17.12 -4.43 -10.52
CA PRO A 42 17.09 -4.66 -9.08
C PRO A 42 18.40 -4.26 -8.42
N ASN A 43 18.32 -3.92 -7.13
CA ASN A 43 19.50 -3.57 -6.34
C ASN A 43 20.57 -4.67 -6.40
N GLY A 44 21.83 -4.28 -6.61
CA GLY A 44 23.00 -5.18 -6.64
C GLY A 44 23.20 -5.92 -7.97
N VAL A 45 22.24 -5.94 -8.89
CA VAL A 45 22.40 -6.61 -10.20
C VAL A 45 23.48 -5.90 -11.02
N LEU A 46 23.45 -4.57 -11.08
CA LEU A 46 24.44 -3.78 -11.80
C LEU A 46 25.88 -4.03 -11.32
N ASP A 47 26.07 -4.20 -10.00
CA ASP A 47 27.38 -4.39 -9.38
C ASP A 47 28.03 -5.72 -9.80
N SER A 48 27.24 -6.70 -10.19
CA SER A 48 27.69 -8.02 -10.64
C SER A 48 27.85 -8.14 -12.15
N MET A 49 27.44 -7.09 -12.91
CA MET A 49 27.50 -7.12 -14.38
C MET A 49 28.90 -6.83 -14.92
N THR A 50 29.32 -7.58 -15.94
CA THR A 50 30.42 -7.20 -16.82
C THR A 50 29.97 -6.12 -17.81
N LEU A 51 30.92 -5.45 -18.48
CA LEU A 51 30.61 -4.50 -19.54
C LEU A 51 29.82 -5.13 -20.70
N ASP A 52 30.07 -6.40 -20.99
CA ASP A 52 29.34 -7.12 -22.05
C ASP A 52 27.91 -7.48 -21.61
N ASP A 53 27.70 -7.82 -20.34
CA ASP A 53 26.36 -8.00 -19.77
C ASP A 53 25.58 -6.69 -19.83
N PHE A 54 26.24 -5.58 -19.48
CA PHE A 54 25.60 -4.28 -19.52
C PHE A 54 25.28 -3.80 -20.95
N ARG A 55 26.11 -4.14 -21.95
CA ARG A 55 25.77 -3.91 -23.35
C ARG A 55 24.52 -4.68 -23.76
N ARG A 56 24.42 -5.96 -23.40
CA ARG A 56 23.23 -6.78 -23.67
C ARG A 56 21.98 -6.22 -22.98
N TYR A 57 22.15 -5.71 -21.76
CA TYR A 57 21.07 -5.03 -21.05
C TYR A 57 20.63 -3.75 -21.76
N ILE A 58 21.54 -2.89 -22.21
CA ILE A 58 21.21 -1.66 -22.94
C ILE A 58 20.50 -1.99 -24.27
N ASP A 59 20.91 -3.03 -24.97
CA ASP A 59 20.23 -3.49 -26.17
C ASP A 59 18.83 -4.00 -25.87
N PHE A 60 18.66 -4.75 -24.79
CA PHE A 60 17.36 -5.17 -24.29
C PHE A 60 16.48 -3.95 -23.94
N TYR A 61 17.00 -3.00 -23.17
CA TYR A 61 16.30 -1.77 -22.78
C TYR A 61 15.83 -0.98 -24.02
N ASN A 62 16.68 -0.85 -25.03
CA ASN A 62 16.32 -0.15 -26.27
C ASN A 62 15.20 -0.89 -27.03
N LYS A 63 15.24 -2.22 -27.11
CA LYS A 63 14.19 -3.05 -27.74
C LYS A 63 12.87 -2.97 -26.99
N ASN A 64 12.90 -2.80 -25.68
CA ASN A 64 11.72 -2.62 -24.83
C ASN A 64 10.95 -1.31 -25.12
N GLN A 65 11.52 -0.39 -25.93
CA GLN A 65 10.86 0.84 -26.37
C GLN A 65 9.50 0.56 -27.01
N VAL A 66 9.39 -0.49 -27.81
CA VAL A 66 8.16 -0.90 -28.49
C VAL A 66 7.05 -1.20 -27.47
N LEU A 67 7.39 -1.84 -26.32
CA LEU A 67 6.43 -2.11 -25.26
C LEU A 67 6.08 -0.83 -24.51
N ARG A 68 7.05 0.08 -24.26
CA ARG A 68 6.80 1.37 -23.64
C ARG A 68 5.84 2.23 -24.45
N GLU A 69 5.93 2.23 -25.75
CA GLU A 69 5.05 2.97 -26.67
C GLU A 69 3.63 2.39 -26.73
N ARG A 70 3.49 1.09 -26.48
CA ARG A 70 2.18 0.39 -26.45
C ARG A 70 1.51 0.41 -25.08
N PHE A 71 2.24 0.79 -24.04
CA PHE A 71 1.77 0.73 -22.68
C PHE A 71 0.77 1.85 -22.38
N HIS A 72 -0.45 1.49 -21.97
CA HIS A 72 -1.52 2.39 -21.56
C HIS A 72 -1.94 2.09 -20.10
N PRO A 73 -1.53 2.91 -19.13
CA PRO A 73 -1.86 2.66 -17.72
C PRO A 73 -3.36 2.63 -17.46
N GLU A 74 -3.89 1.50 -17.02
CA GLU A 74 -5.31 1.31 -16.66
C GLU A 74 -5.51 1.26 -15.14
N TYR A 75 -4.58 0.61 -14.44
CA TYR A 75 -4.66 0.43 -12.99
C TYR A 75 -3.31 0.77 -12.34
N ARG A 76 -3.37 1.53 -11.25
CA ARG A 76 -2.21 1.91 -10.45
C ARG A 76 -2.43 1.48 -9.01
N PHE A 77 -1.44 0.79 -8.45
CA PHE A 77 -1.44 0.40 -7.06
C PHE A 77 -0.22 1.01 -6.37
N GLY A 78 -0.47 1.93 -5.41
CA GLY A 78 0.57 2.63 -4.66
C GLY A 78 0.98 1.90 -3.38
N PHE A 79 2.29 1.90 -3.10
CA PHE A 79 2.86 1.33 -1.88
C PHE A 79 3.23 2.42 -0.85
N GLY A 80 2.49 3.51 -0.78
CA GLY A 80 2.76 4.62 0.13
C GLY A 80 3.74 5.65 -0.45
N ALA A 81 4.90 5.89 0.18
CA ALA A 81 5.78 6.99 -0.19
C ALA A 81 6.56 6.75 -1.50
N PHE A 82 6.90 7.85 -2.20
CA PHE A 82 7.93 7.93 -3.26
C PHE A 82 7.66 7.17 -4.57
N ASN A 83 6.50 7.39 -5.22
CA ASN A 83 6.23 6.91 -6.59
C ASN A 83 6.42 5.40 -6.82
N THR A 84 6.47 4.61 -5.76
CA THR A 84 6.56 3.16 -5.84
C THR A 84 5.16 2.62 -6.13
N GLN A 85 4.84 2.53 -7.41
CA GLN A 85 3.54 2.09 -7.88
C GLN A 85 3.70 0.92 -8.85
N LEU A 86 2.92 -0.12 -8.64
CA LEU A 86 2.71 -1.15 -9.64
C LEU A 86 1.66 -0.66 -10.63
N VAL A 87 2.00 -0.60 -11.92
CA VAL A 87 1.12 -0.07 -12.95
C VAL A 87 0.78 -1.16 -13.95
N LEU A 88 -0.51 -1.39 -14.17
CA LEU A 88 -1.01 -2.46 -15.04
C LEU A 88 -1.76 -1.87 -16.23
N ASP A 89 -1.51 -2.45 -17.40
CA ASP A 89 -2.24 -2.32 -18.65
C ASP A 89 -2.85 -3.69 -18.93
N VAL A 90 -4.02 -3.93 -18.40
CA VAL A 90 -4.68 -5.24 -18.43
C VAL A 90 -5.09 -5.59 -19.88
N THR A 91 -5.55 -4.61 -20.64
CA THR A 91 -5.97 -4.78 -22.03
C THR A 91 -4.85 -5.27 -22.92
N ASN A 92 -3.64 -4.69 -22.81
CA ASN A 92 -2.49 -5.10 -23.60
C ASN A 92 -1.67 -6.21 -22.95
N GLY A 93 -1.98 -6.61 -21.70
CA GLY A 93 -1.23 -7.61 -20.94
C GLY A 93 0.19 -7.14 -20.61
N LEU A 94 0.34 -5.86 -20.24
CA LEU A 94 1.63 -5.22 -19.95
C LEU A 94 1.62 -4.64 -18.52
N PHE A 95 2.79 -4.61 -17.86
CA PHE A 95 2.90 -3.99 -16.54
C PHE A 95 4.25 -3.33 -16.32
N ARG A 96 4.30 -2.41 -15.36
CA ARG A 96 5.52 -1.75 -14.85
C ARG A 96 5.61 -1.90 -13.35
N LEU A 97 6.83 -2.00 -12.84
CA LEU A 97 7.11 -2.09 -11.39
C LEU A 97 7.29 -0.71 -10.72
N LYS A 98 7.23 0.37 -11.51
CA LYS A 98 7.29 1.77 -11.08
C LYS A 98 6.46 2.63 -12.02
N ASP A 99 5.87 3.71 -11.53
CA ASP A 99 5.16 4.69 -12.37
C ASP A 99 6.15 5.71 -12.94
N ASP A 100 6.98 5.26 -13.86
CA ASP A 100 7.94 6.07 -14.59
C ASP A 100 8.00 5.59 -16.04
N GLU A 101 7.81 6.50 -16.99
CA GLU A 101 7.77 6.21 -18.43
C GLU A 101 9.11 5.64 -18.97
N SER A 102 10.21 5.93 -18.29
CA SER A 102 11.54 5.44 -18.65
C SER A 102 11.81 4.01 -18.20
N THR A 103 10.96 3.40 -17.37
CA THR A 103 11.17 2.06 -16.84
C THR A 103 10.83 0.96 -17.82
N ILE A 104 11.34 -0.24 -17.55
CA ILE A 104 11.04 -1.44 -18.33
C ILE A 104 9.55 -1.77 -18.22
N VAL A 105 8.95 -2.08 -19.38
CA VAL A 105 7.60 -2.65 -19.47
C VAL A 105 7.74 -4.16 -19.61
N PHE A 106 7.01 -4.89 -18.79
CA PHE A 106 6.96 -6.34 -18.77
C PHE A 106 5.73 -6.83 -19.51
N GLU A 107 5.86 -7.93 -20.23
CA GLU A 107 4.72 -8.66 -20.78
C GLU A 107 4.11 -9.59 -19.73
N LYS A 108 2.83 -9.92 -19.86
CA LYS A 108 2.12 -10.83 -18.94
C LYS A 108 2.84 -12.17 -18.72
N SER A 109 3.51 -12.68 -19.72
CA SER A 109 4.30 -13.93 -19.65
C SER A 109 5.44 -13.88 -18.63
N ALA A 110 5.90 -12.68 -18.28
CA ALA A 110 6.93 -12.50 -17.25
C ALA A 110 6.41 -12.72 -15.83
N LEU A 111 5.11 -12.58 -15.56
CA LEU A 111 4.54 -12.78 -14.23
C LEU A 111 4.15 -14.25 -14.04
N LYS A 112 4.86 -14.98 -13.15
CA LYS A 112 4.60 -16.39 -12.85
C LYS A 112 3.60 -16.59 -11.74
N SER A 113 3.80 -15.89 -10.64
CA SER A 113 2.99 -15.99 -9.43
C SER A 113 3.11 -14.71 -8.61
N PHE A 114 2.19 -14.54 -7.67
CA PHE A 114 2.31 -13.51 -6.66
C PHE A 114 1.84 -14.01 -5.31
N ARG A 115 2.31 -13.34 -4.26
CA ARG A 115 1.86 -13.54 -2.89
C ARG A 115 1.67 -12.18 -2.22
N ILE A 116 0.55 -12.04 -1.52
CA ILE A 116 0.28 -10.91 -0.65
C ILE A 116 0.11 -11.47 0.75
N THR A 117 0.90 -10.95 1.71
CA THR A 117 0.92 -11.46 3.09
C THR A 117 0.70 -10.33 4.08
N GLU A 118 0.19 -10.69 5.27
CA GLU A 118 0.22 -9.86 6.47
C GLU A 118 1.42 -10.30 7.29
N ASP A 119 2.48 -9.47 7.36
CA ASP A 119 3.80 -9.88 7.80
C ASP A 119 4.26 -11.15 7.03
N LYS A 120 4.07 -12.33 7.62
CA LYS A 120 4.43 -13.63 7.05
C LYS A 120 3.25 -14.53 6.73
N GLU A 121 2.05 -14.17 7.22
CA GLU A 121 0.85 -14.97 7.01
C GLU A 121 0.25 -14.68 5.64
N PRO A 122 -0.03 -15.69 4.81
CA PRO A 122 -0.60 -15.47 3.49
C PRO A 122 -2.01 -14.90 3.56
N LEU A 123 -2.31 -13.89 2.73
CA LEU A 123 -3.64 -13.33 2.56
C LEU A 123 -4.19 -13.66 1.16
N PHE A 124 -3.41 -13.38 0.12
CA PHE A 124 -3.73 -13.72 -1.26
C PHE A 124 -2.56 -14.40 -1.94
N THR A 125 -2.81 -15.49 -2.65
CA THR A 125 -1.79 -16.20 -3.45
C THR A 125 -2.35 -16.50 -4.83
N GLY A 126 -1.71 -15.95 -5.87
CA GLY A 126 -2.08 -16.16 -7.25
C GLY A 126 -1.07 -17.01 -8.00
N THR A 127 -1.55 -18.07 -8.64
CA THR A 127 -0.78 -18.99 -9.47
C THR A 127 -1.56 -19.38 -10.71
N ALA A 128 -0.98 -20.17 -11.62
CA ALA A 128 -1.70 -20.71 -12.76
C ALA A 128 -2.94 -21.57 -12.37
N ALA A 129 -3.00 -22.08 -11.14
CA ALA A 129 -4.13 -22.84 -10.63
C ALA A 129 -5.31 -21.95 -10.19
N GLY A 130 -5.09 -20.67 -9.94
CA GLY A 130 -6.11 -19.72 -9.50
C GLY A 130 -5.67 -18.82 -8.36
N LEU A 131 -6.60 -18.05 -7.84
CA LEU A 131 -6.44 -17.16 -6.69
C LEU A 131 -6.91 -17.87 -5.42
N VAL A 132 -6.03 -18.00 -4.44
CA VAL A 132 -6.35 -18.50 -3.11
C VAL A 132 -6.41 -17.32 -2.14
N CYS A 133 -7.56 -17.17 -1.46
CA CYS A 133 -7.80 -16.16 -0.44
C CYS A 133 -7.80 -16.83 0.94
N ALA A 134 -6.85 -16.47 1.79
CA ALA A 134 -6.77 -16.98 3.16
C ALA A 134 -7.54 -16.08 4.13
N GLU A 135 -8.09 -16.66 5.18
CA GLU A 135 -8.73 -15.91 6.24
C GLU A 135 -7.69 -15.32 7.20
N SER A 136 -7.77 -14.00 7.42
CA SER A 136 -6.90 -13.32 8.38
C SER A 136 -7.38 -13.49 9.82
N LYS A 137 -6.44 -13.69 10.74
CA LYS A 137 -6.68 -13.70 12.19
C LYS A 137 -6.54 -12.32 12.83
N ASN A 138 -6.06 -11.31 12.09
CA ASN A 138 -5.78 -10.00 12.64
C ASN A 138 -7.04 -9.24 13.06
N PRO A 139 -8.18 -9.30 12.35
CA PRO A 139 -9.43 -8.70 12.82
C PRO A 139 -9.86 -9.20 14.20
N GLU A 140 -9.70 -10.51 14.47
CA GLU A 140 -10.01 -11.06 15.79
C GLU A 140 -9.03 -10.57 16.86
N ARG A 141 -7.73 -10.54 16.56
CA ARG A 141 -6.70 -9.99 17.46
C ARG A 141 -6.98 -8.53 17.82
N VAL A 142 -7.43 -7.72 16.85
CA VAL A 142 -7.84 -6.32 17.10
C VAL A 142 -9.03 -6.26 18.04
N ARG A 143 -10.05 -7.10 17.87
CA ARG A 143 -11.21 -7.16 18.76
C ARG A 143 -10.84 -7.53 20.19
N LEU A 144 -9.82 -8.35 20.40
CA LEU A 144 -9.31 -8.69 21.74
C LEU A 144 -8.67 -7.51 22.47
N LEU A 145 -8.33 -6.42 21.77
CA LEU A 145 -7.83 -5.18 22.39
C LEU A 145 -8.94 -4.27 22.92
N ALA A 146 -10.22 -4.56 22.63
CA ALA A 146 -11.34 -3.73 23.06
C ALA A 146 -11.33 -3.39 24.58
N PRO A 147 -11.08 -4.33 25.52
CA PRO A 147 -11.03 -4.00 26.94
C PRO A 147 -9.93 -2.99 27.30
N ARG A 148 -8.77 -3.08 26.61
CA ARG A 148 -7.65 -2.15 26.83
C ARG A 148 -7.97 -0.76 26.31
N ILE A 149 -8.65 -0.68 25.16
CA ILE A 149 -9.12 0.58 24.58
C ILE A 149 -10.15 1.24 25.53
N GLU A 150 -11.10 0.48 26.07
CA GLU A 150 -12.07 1.01 27.02
C GLU A 150 -11.40 1.48 28.33
N GLN A 151 -10.42 0.75 28.84
CA GLN A 151 -9.63 1.18 30.00
C GLN A 151 -8.88 2.49 29.70
N PHE A 152 -8.27 2.60 28.53
CA PHE A 152 -7.60 3.84 28.12
C PHE A 152 -8.57 5.02 28.02
N LYS A 153 -9.76 4.83 27.44
CA LYS A 153 -10.79 5.86 27.33
C LYS A 153 -11.22 6.38 28.71
N LEU A 154 -11.34 5.49 29.70
CA LEU A 154 -11.63 5.90 31.09
C LEU A 154 -10.48 6.74 31.66
N GLN A 155 -9.24 6.31 31.51
CA GLN A 155 -8.07 7.07 31.98
C GLN A 155 -7.98 8.44 31.30
N ARG A 156 -8.27 8.50 30.01
CA ARG A 156 -8.28 9.74 29.22
C ARG A 156 -9.38 10.69 29.72
N SER A 157 -10.58 10.17 29.90
CA SER A 157 -11.72 10.95 30.44
C SER A 157 -11.42 11.51 31.83
N ASP A 158 -10.78 10.71 32.70
CA ASP A 158 -10.37 11.18 34.05
C ASP A 158 -9.31 12.28 33.94
N TYR A 159 -8.34 12.13 33.09
CA TYR A 159 -7.34 13.16 32.81
C TYR A 159 -7.98 14.46 32.30
N GLU A 160 -8.89 14.41 31.34
CA GLU A 160 -9.60 15.57 30.79
C GLU A 160 -10.43 16.27 31.87
N ARG A 161 -11.06 15.50 32.76
CA ARG A 161 -11.82 16.05 33.91
C ARG A 161 -10.88 16.77 34.88
N ILE A 162 -9.70 16.20 35.18
CA ILE A 162 -8.69 16.85 36.03
C ILE A 162 -8.19 18.12 35.37
N MET A 163 -7.86 18.11 34.08
CA MET A 163 -7.45 19.29 33.33
C MET A 163 -8.47 20.40 33.36
N GLN A 164 -9.76 20.07 33.21
CA GLN A 164 -10.85 21.06 33.30
C GLN A 164 -10.98 21.65 34.71
N ALA A 165 -10.90 20.80 35.75
CA ALA A 165 -10.98 21.24 37.12
C ALA A 165 -9.83 22.17 37.52
N GLU A 166 -8.60 21.80 37.14
CA GLU A 166 -7.42 22.63 37.38
C GLU A 166 -7.52 23.97 36.61
N ARG A 167 -7.95 23.96 35.37
CA ARG A 167 -8.13 25.18 34.58
C ARG A 167 -9.09 26.17 35.24
N VAL A 168 -10.16 25.68 35.88
CA VAL A 168 -11.11 26.53 36.61
C VAL A 168 -10.42 27.17 37.82
N GLN A 169 -9.54 26.45 38.54
CA GLN A 169 -8.81 26.98 39.71
C GLN A 169 -7.78 28.06 39.32
N TYR A 170 -7.30 28.04 38.06
CA TYR A 170 -6.31 28.99 37.54
C TYR A 170 -6.94 30.17 36.79
N LEU A 171 -8.28 30.31 36.74
CA LEU A 171 -8.94 31.44 36.04
C LEU A 171 -8.54 32.82 36.57
N ASP A 172 -8.21 32.93 37.87
CA ASP A 172 -7.82 34.16 38.52
C ASP A 172 -6.29 34.38 38.61
N ARG A 173 -5.49 33.44 37.98
CA ARG A 173 -4.05 33.48 38.01
C ARG A 173 -3.46 33.99 36.69
N THR A 174 -2.13 34.23 36.67
CA THR A 174 -1.46 34.66 35.47
C THR A 174 -1.43 33.56 34.40
N ASN A 175 -1.41 33.96 33.14
CA ASN A 175 -1.26 33.03 32.00
C ASN A 175 0.03 32.18 32.06
N GLU A 176 1.05 32.68 32.79
CA GLU A 176 2.34 32.00 32.92
C GLU A 176 2.26 30.84 33.92
N GLU A 177 1.62 31.07 35.05
CA GLU A 177 1.34 30.01 36.06
C GLU A 177 0.47 28.88 35.50
N TRP A 178 -0.54 29.23 34.67
CA TRP A 178 -1.34 28.22 33.99
C TRP A 178 -0.50 27.39 33.01
N ARG A 179 0.34 28.01 32.18
CA ARG A 179 1.21 27.30 31.21
C ARG A 179 2.22 26.38 31.87
N GLU A 180 2.73 26.72 33.05
CA GLU A 180 3.60 25.85 33.83
C GLU A 180 2.84 24.63 34.35
N ARG A 181 1.66 24.84 34.91
CA ARG A 181 0.79 23.77 35.38
C ARG A 181 0.29 22.88 34.26
N GLU A 182 -0.09 23.45 33.13
CA GLU A 182 -0.51 22.71 31.92
C GLU A 182 0.60 21.78 31.43
N ARG A 183 1.86 22.25 31.38
CA ARG A 183 3.01 21.41 31.01
C ARG A 183 3.24 20.25 31.96
N GLU A 184 3.08 20.47 33.25
CA GLU A 184 3.18 19.40 34.26
C GLU A 184 2.07 18.34 34.07
N LEU A 185 0.85 18.78 33.84
CA LEU A 185 -0.27 17.88 33.57
C LEU A 185 -0.11 17.13 32.23
N GLU A 186 0.37 17.80 31.19
CA GLU A 186 0.59 17.21 29.89
C GLU A 186 1.62 16.07 29.93
N PHE A 187 2.62 16.16 30.81
CA PHE A 187 3.57 15.07 31.06
C PHE A 187 2.88 13.78 31.60
N HIS A 188 1.72 13.90 32.23
CA HIS A 188 0.93 12.77 32.71
C HIS A 188 -0.24 12.39 31.79
N LYS A 189 -0.32 12.98 30.61
CA LYS A 189 -1.32 12.67 29.61
C LYS A 189 -1.26 11.17 29.26
N PRO A 190 -2.38 10.42 29.40
CA PRO A 190 -2.41 9.03 28.95
C PRO A 190 -2.19 8.94 27.45
N GLU A 191 -1.33 8.03 27.03
CA GLU A 191 -1.07 7.69 25.64
C GLU A 191 -1.46 6.23 25.40
N PHE A 192 -2.13 5.97 24.29
CA PHE A 192 -2.41 4.60 23.88
C PHE A 192 -1.19 4.01 23.17
N ARG A 193 -0.52 3.05 23.82
CA ARG A 193 0.75 2.49 23.35
C ARG A 193 0.64 1.06 22.82
N GLU A 194 -0.57 0.60 22.53
CA GLU A 194 -0.73 -0.74 21.94
C GLU A 194 -0.40 -0.69 20.45
N SER A 195 0.54 -1.55 20.05
CA SER A 195 0.89 -1.68 18.66
C SER A 195 -0.17 -2.46 17.86
N SER A 196 -0.22 -2.21 16.57
CA SER A 196 -1.00 -3.05 15.63
C SER A 196 -0.64 -4.54 15.78
N PRO A 197 -1.60 -5.47 15.64
CA PRO A 197 -1.34 -6.93 15.69
C PRO A 197 -0.38 -7.44 14.61
N PHE A 198 -0.17 -6.68 13.56
CA PHE A 198 0.79 -6.93 12.50
C PHE A 198 1.38 -5.59 12.02
N ARG A 199 2.52 -5.63 11.35
CA ARG A 199 3.28 -4.42 10.99
C ARG A 199 2.99 -3.93 9.59
N GLN A 200 2.84 -4.86 8.63
CA GLN A 200 2.80 -4.50 7.22
C GLN A 200 2.12 -5.58 6.38
N PHE A 201 1.59 -5.14 5.23
CA PHE A 201 1.29 -6.03 4.12
C PHE A 201 2.51 -6.09 3.20
N VAL A 202 2.80 -7.27 2.67
CA VAL A 202 3.91 -7.48 1.73
C VAL A 202 3.36 -8.01 0.43
N VAL A 203 3.67 -7.36 -0.68
CA VAL A 203 3.35 -7.81 -2.04
C VAL A 203 4.61 -8.32 -2.68
N GLU A 204 4.61 -9.60 -3.05
CA GLU A 204 5.72 -10.28 -3.72
C GLU A 204 5.26 -10.80 -5.08
N LEU A 205 6.00 -10.50 -6.14
CA LEU A 205 5.80 -11.04 -7.48
C LEU A 205 6.99 -11.92 -7.83
N GLU A 206 6.73 -13.10 -8.38
CA GLU A 206 7.74 -13.96 -8.99
C GLU A 206 7.74 -13.73 -10.49
N LEU A 207 8.92 -13.43 -11.05
CA LEU A 207 9.06 -13.02 -12.43
C LEU A 207 9.97 -13.96 -13.22
N ASP A 208 9.57 -14.31 -14.43
CA ASP A 208 10.41 -14.96 -15.42
C ASP A 208 10.97 -13.94 -16.40
N HIS A 209 11.98 -13.23 -15.95
CA HIS A 209 12.61 -12.17 -16.73
C HIS A 209 14.14 -12.26 -16.57
N PRO A 210 14.94 -11.97 -17.61
CA PRO A 210 16.41 -12.13 -17.53
C PRO A 210 17.06 -11.32 -16.41
N TYR A 211 16.53 -10.13 -16.09
CA TYR A 211 17.11 -9.21 -15.11
C TYR A 211 16.30 -9.09 -13.83
N TRP A 212 14.99 -9.35 -13.84
CA TRP A 212 14.10 -9.27 -12.70
C TRP A 212 13.55 -10.66 -12.38
N LYS A 213 13.94 -11.23 -11.24
CA LYS A 213 13.45 -12.55 -10.79
C LYS A 213 12.32 -12.43 -9.79
N ALA A 214 12.32 -11.36 -9.02
CA ALA A 214 11.31 -11.06 -8.03
C ALA A 214 11.13 -9.55 -7.89
N TYR A 215 9.95 -9.17 -7.44
CA TYR A 215 9.64 -7.83 -6.99
C TYR A 215 8.99 -7.94 -5.62
N ARG A 216 9.39 -7.09 -4.68
CA ARG A 216 8.82 -7.04 -3.34
C ARG A 216 8.61 -5.60 -2.93
N ASN A 217 7.43 -5.33 -2.37
CA ASN A 217 7.12 -4.04 -1.79
C ASN A 217 6.22 -4.20 -0.57
N GLU A 218 6.18 -3.20 0.29
CA GLU A 218 5.54 -3.22 1.59
C GLU A 218 4.56 -2.05 1.72
N LEU A 219 3.44 -2.29 2.43
CA LEU A 219 2.48 -1.27 2.86
C LEU A 219 2.33 -1.39 4.37
N ASP A 220 2.34 -0.26 5.05
CA ASP A 220 2.13 -0.23 6.48
C ASP A 220 0.73 -0.73 6.86
N ALA A 221 0.66 -1.47 7.95
CA ALA A 221 -0.60 -1.84 8.56
C ALA A 221 -1.35 -0.59 9.05
N PRO A 222 -2.67 -0.65 9.22
CA PRO A 222 -3.40 0.36 9.96
C PRO A 222 -2.88 0.48 11.39
N GLU A 223 -2.87 1.70 11.90
CA GLU A 223 -2.51 1.99 13.27
C GLU A 223 -3.72 2.50 14.05
N PHE A 224 -3.70 2.28 15.36
CA PHE A 224 -4.64 2.93 16.24
C PHE A 224 -4.31 4.44 16.34
N ASP A 225 -5.33 5.24 16.53
CA ASP A 225 -5.14 6.64 16.89
C ASP A 225 -4.66 6.72 18.35
N ASP A 226 -3.60 7.49 18.59
CA ASP A 226 -2.97 7.58 19.92
C ASP A 226 -3.87 8.29 20.94
N ASP A 227 -4.71 9.22 20.49
CA ASP A 227 -5.62 9.99 21.35
C ASP A 227 -7.01 9.36 21.41
N TYR A 228 -7.50 8.76 20.32
CA TYR A 228 -8.86 8.22 20.21
C TYR A 228 -8.88 6.81 19.58
N PRO A 229 -8.23 5.84 20.21
CA PRO A 229 -8.19 4.47 19.67
C PRO A 229 -9.59 3.86 19.59
N SER A 230 -9.86 3.18 18.49
CA SER A 230 -11.14 2.52 18.24
C SER A 230 -10.94 1.23 17.45
N VAL A 231 -11.54 0.14 17.93
CA VAL A 231 -11.57 -1.14 17.20
C VAL A 231 -12.24 -0.97 15.85
N ASP A 232 -13.40 -0.29 15.81
CA ASP A 232 -14.18 -0.13 14.58
C ASP A 232 -13.44 0.71 13.54
N SER A 233 -12.79 1.80 13.98
CA SER A 233 -11.99 2.64 13.09
C SER A 233 -10.77 1.88 12.52
N PHE A 234 -10.12 1.06 13.35
CA PHE A 234 -9.01 0.22 12.89
C PHE A 234 -9.49 -0.82 11.87
N LEU A 235 -10.57 -1.54 12.18
CA LEU A 235 -11.13 -2.58 11.30
C LEU A 235 -11.62 -1.98 9.97
N HIS A 236 -12.20 -0.80 9.99
CA HIS A 236 -12.60 -0.11 8.76
C HIS A 236 -11.38 0.17 7.85
N LYS A 237 -10.31 0.76 8.40
CA LYS A 237 -9.07 1.01 7.66
C LYS A 237 -8.44 -0.30 7.16
N TYR A 238 -8.52 -1.36 7.97
CA TYR A 238 -8.04 -2.68 7.61
C TYR A 238 -8.82 -3.25 6.42
N ASP A 239 -10.15 -3.23 6.47
CA ASP A 239 -11.02 -3.74 5.42
C ASP A 239 -10.84 -2.96 4.11
N GLU A 240 -10.65 -1.63 4.18
CA GLU A 240 -10.32 -0.82 3.00
C GLU A 240 -9.02 -1.30 2.34
N LYS A 241 -7.95 -1.51 3.14
CA LYS A 241 -6.66 -1.99 2.63
C LYS A 241 -6.74 -3.40 2.05
N VAL A 242 -7.44 -4.31 2.72
CA VAL A 242 -7.65 -5.69 2.22
C VAL A 242 -8.42 -5.67 0.90
N ASN A 243 -9.45 -4.82 0.76
CA ASN A 243 -10.20 -4.68 -0.48
C ASN A 243 -9.36 -4.10 -1.63
N GLU A 244 -8.48 -3.12 -1.35
CA GLU A 244 -7.51 -2.60 -2.32
C GLU A 244 -6.56 -3.72 -2.79
N LEU A 245 -6.00 -4.50 -1.85
CA LEU A 245 -5.09 -5.61 -2.13
C LEU A 245 -5.78 -6.77 -2.86
N HIS A 246 -7.05 -7.05 -2.55
CA HIS A 246 -7.84 -8.03 -3.26
C HIS A 246 -8.11 -7.61 -4.71
N THR A 247 -8.40 -6.31 -4.92
CA THR A 247 -8.53 -5.74 -6.27
C THR A 247 -7.22 -5.87 -7.06
N LEU A 248 -6.08 -5.58 -6.42
CA LEU A 248 -4.76 -5.82 -7.01
C LEU A 248 -4.58 -7.30 -7.37
N ALA A 249 -4.88 -8.22 -6.44
CA ALA A 249 -4.76 -9.66 -6.65
C ALA A 249 -5.57 -10.14 -7.87
N ARG A 250 -6.81 -9.67 -8.01
CA ARG A 250 -7.68 -9.98 -9.16
C ARG A 250 -7.11 -9.43 -10.47
N ASN A 251 -6.59 -8.20 -10.46
CA ASN A 251 -5.97 -7.63 -11.64
C ASN A 251 -4.70 -8.40 -12.04
N LEU A 252 -3.87 -8.83 -11.08
CA LEU A 252 -2.70 -9.66 -11.35
C LEU A 252 -3.09 -11.04 -11.91
N MET A 253 -4.22 -11.61 -11.48
CA MET A 253 -4.72 -12.87 -12.04
C MET A 253 -5.09 -12.78 -13.51
N GLN A 254 -5.48 -11.60 -14.02
CA GLN A 254 -5.71 -11.40 -15.47
C GLN A 254 -4.45 -11.62 -16.30
N PHE A 255 -3.26 -11.48 -15.70
CA PHE A 255 -1.97 -11.72 -16.35
C PHE A 255 -1.57 -13.19 -16.27
N ILE A 256 -1.79 -13.86 -15.14
CA ILE A 256 -1.32 -15.23 -14.88
C ILE A 256 -2.28 -16.25 -15.49
N ALA A 257 -3.56 -16.15 -15.16
CA ALA A 257 -4.59 -17.11 -15.55
C ALA A 257 -5.97 -16.42 -15.63
N PRO A 258 -6.29 -15.75 -16.75
CA PRO A 258 -7.59 -15.11 -16.92
C PRO A 258 -8.73 -16.11 -16.77
N GLY A 259 -9.71 -15.80 -15.90
CA GLY A 259 -10.87 -16.66 -15.66
C GLY A 259 -10.61 -17.87 -14.76
N ALA A 260 -9.42 -18.00 -14.18
CA ALA A 260 -9.15 -19.04 -13.19
C ALA A 260 -10.00 -18.84 -11.92
N PRO A 261 -10.31 -19.94 -11.19
CA PRO A 261 -11.17 -19.87 -10.01
C PRO A 261 -10.53 -19.06 -8.88
N GLU A 262 -11.37 -18.38 -8.13
CA GLU A 262 -11.04 -17.80 -6.84
C GLU A 262 -11.60 -18.69 -5.73
N THR A 263 -10.76 -19.05 -4.75
CA THR A 263 -11.13 -19.95 -3.66
C THR A 263 -10.79 -19.34 -2.30
N GLY A 264 -11.61 -19.61 -1.26
CA GLY A 264 -11.40 -19.13 0.10
C GLY A 264 -12.42 -18.10 0.58
N ALA A 265 -12.17 -17.50 1.76
CA ALA A 265 -13.14 -16.65 2.47
C ALA A 265 -13.53 -15.36 1.72
N ALA A 266 -12.61 -14.76 0.96
CA ALA A 266 -12.91 -13.54 0.19
C ALA A 266 -13.84 -13.77 -1.00
N SER A 267 -13.92 -15.01 -1.54
CA SER A 267 -14.85 -15.38 -2.60
C SER A 267 -16.30 -15.39 -2.10
N ALA A 268 -16.54 -15.72 -0.82
CA ALA A 268 -17.87 -15.78 -0.23
C ALA A 268 -18.50 -14.40 0.04
N ALA A 269 -17.68 -13.39 0.31
CA ALA A 269 -18.16 -12.03 0.64
C ALA A 269 -18.70 -11.25 -0.59
N GLN A 270 -18.33 -11.64 -1.80
CA GLN A 270 -18.69 -10.90 -3.02
C GLN A 270 -19.88 -11.48 -3.79
N THR A 271 -20.43 -12.61 -3.35
CA THR A 271 -21.68 -13.16 -3.89
C THR A 271 -22.96 -12.47 -3.34
N VAL A 272 -22.80 -11.58 -2.36
CA VAL A 272 -23.87 -10.64 -2.04
C VAL A 272 -23.82 -9.52 -3.08
N ALA A 273 -24.57 -9.69 -4.18
CA ALA A 273 -24.86 -8.59 -5.10
C ALA A 273 -25.27 -7.38 -4.25
N PRO A 274 -24.85 -6.14 -4.61
CA PRO A 274 -25.38 -4.97 -3.94
C PRO A 274 -26.88 -5.08 -4.04
N ALA A 275 -27.56 -5.16 -2.90
CA ALA A 275 -29.01 -5.03 -2.87
C ALA A 275 -29.27 -3.75 -3.65
N GLN A 276 -29.93 -3.87 -4.78
CA GLN A 276 -30.38 -2.72 -5.56
C GLN A 276 -31.06 -1.81 -4.54
N ALA A 277 -30.52 -0.62 -4.39
CA ALA A 277 -31.14 0.41 -3.58
C ALA A 277 -32.60 0.43 -4.02
N GLY A 278 -33.47 -0.07 -3.17
CA GLY A 278 -34.87 -0.21 -3.46
C GLY A 278 -35.36 1.18 -3.88
N GLY A 279 -35.77 1.33 -5.13
CA GLY A 279 -36.35 2.56 -5.61
C GLY A 279 -37.46 2.98 -4.63
N ALA A 280 -37.58 4.27 -4.39
CA ALA A 280 -38.63 4.79 -3.55
C ALA A 280 -40.00 4.19 -4.01
N PRO A 281 -40.82 3.75 -3.06
CA PRO A 281 -42.09 3.09 -3.39
C PRO A 281 -42.94 3.98 -4.30
N SER A 282 -43.32 3.45 -5.45
CA SER A 282 -44.02 4.17 -6.51
C SER A 282 -45.54 4.09 -6.41
N THR A 283 -46.05 3.24 -5.50
CA THR A 283 -47.49 3.06 -5.31
C THR A 283 -47.91 3.29 -3.85
N VAL A 284 -49.16 3.71 -3.67
CA VAL A 284 -49.75 3.98 -2.35
C VAL A 284 -49.81 2.72 -1.46
N GLU A 285 -49.88 1.54 -2.06
CA GLU A 285 -49.90 0.25 -1.38
C GLU A 285 -48.52 -0.09 -0.82
N GLU A 286 -47.45 0.13 -1.56
CA GLU A 286 -46.03 -0.07 -1.14
C GLU A 286 -45.67 0.93 -0.05
N LEU A 287 -46.15 2.17 -0.09
CA LEU A 287 -45.94 3.16 0.97
C LEU A 287 -46.61 2.75 2.30
N LYS A 288 -47.76 2.08 2.26
CA LYS A 288 -48.39 1.54 3.47
C LYS A 288 -47.64 0.40 4.08
N GLN A 289 -47.11 -0.53 3.27
CA GLN A 289 -46.25 -1.63 3.76
C GLN A 289 -44.92 -1.11 4.33
N TYR A 290 -44.30 -0.11 3.67
CA TYR A 290 -43.07 0.51 4.13
C TYR A 290 -43.24 1.24 5.48
N LYS A 291 -44.34 1.96 5.69
CA LYS A 291 -44.71 2.57 6.98
C LYS A 291 -45.03 1.54 8.05
N ALA A 292 -45.60 0.41 7.73
CA ALA A 292 -45.88 -0.67 8.69
C ALA A 292 -44.57 -1.31 9.22
N CYS A 293 -43.55 -1.50 8.34
CA CYS A 293 -42.25 -2.00 8.74
C CYS A 293 -41.46 -1.03 9.65
N LEU A 294 -41.57 0.30 9.40
CA LEU A 294 -40.90 1.32 10.19
C LEU A 294 -41.49 1.49 11.61
N LEU A 295 -42.80 1.21 11.76
CA LEU A 295 -43.46 1.32 13.07
C LEU A 295 -43.13 0.17 14.02
N TYR A 296 -42.63 -0.97 13.50
CA TYR A 296 -42.28 -2.13 14.34
C TYR A 296 -40.83 -2.11 14.85
N THR A 297 -39.99 -1.22 14.38
CA THR A 297 -38.55 -1.17 14.73
C THR A 297 -38.18 -0.07 15.73
N SER A 298 -39.12 0.76 16.16
CA SER A 298 -38.88 1.79 17.18
C SER A 298 -39.44 1.36 18.54
N PRO A 299 -38.62 1.26 19.61
CA PRO A 299 -39.14 0.99 20.94
C PRO A 299 -40.04 2.13 21.41
N SER A 300 -41.17 1.76 22.03
CA SER A 300 -42.14 2.70 22.55
C SER A 300 -41.54 3.49 23.73
N PRO A 301 -41.75 4.83 23.83
CA PRO A 301 -41.27 5.64 24.94
C PRO A 301 -41.95 5.38 26.31
N ARG A 302 -42.72 4.28 26.44
CA ARG A 302 -43.46 3.96 27.68
C ARG A 302 -42.87 2.81 28.50
N ASP A 303 -41.74 2.24 28.09
CA ASP A 303 -41.10 1.13 28.81
C ASP A 303 -39.79 1.54 29.49
N MET A 304 -39.69 2.79 29.93
CA MET A 304 -38.70 3.26 30.90
C MET A 304 -39.35 3.75 32.18
#